data_af690c264d0070f0d2e3ec9a3d88a6f3
#
_entry.id   af690c264d0070f0d2e3ec9a3d88a6f3
#
_cell.length_a   1.000
_cell.length_b   1.000
_cell.length_c   1.000
_cell.angle_alpha   90.00
_cell.angle_beta   90.00
_cell.angle_gamma   90.00
#
_symmetry.space_group_name_H-M   'P 1'
#
loop_
_entity.id
_entity.type
_entity.pdbx_description
1 polymer ?
#
loop_
_entity_poly.entity_id
_entity_poly.type
_entity_poly.pdbx_seq_one_letter_code
_entity_poly.pdbx_strand_id
1 'polypeptide(L)'
;MKRSLHLFLLLVALCSVVAACGNSSSSSATSTPSSIKLNIFAAASLTESFTQIATAYHQSHPDVTITNNFNGSQLLEQQIANGAPADVFASADMANMMKASNAGLVGDAKVFVKNRLVVIIPVGNPGQIMSLKDLARKGVKIDLEADTVPAGHYSRQALMNMSQSPDYGANFGSSVLANVVSQEENVKAVVQKVQLGEVDAGFVYRTDVTAAVASKLTILDIPDPFNVIAQYPIAVVKSSANAAAAQSFVDYVLSMAGEGILAKYHFIAVNP
;
A
#
# COMPACT_ATOMS: atom_id res chain seq x y z
N MET A 1 38.99 -59.07 41.26
CA MET A 1 39.21 -59.24 42.74
C MET A 1 38.01 -58.62 43.45
N LYS A 2 37.34 -59.50 44.23
CA LYS A 2 36.53 -59.28 45.44
C LYS A 2 35.30 -58.39 45.31
N ARG A 3 34.03 -58.92 45.29
CA ARG A 3 33.22 -59.43 46.41
C ARG A 3 32.79 -58.26 47.30
N SER A 4 31.52 -58.00 47.62
CA SER A 4 30.46 -58.79 48.27
C SER A 4 29.18 -57.94 48.23
N LEU A 5 28.01 -58.41 47.91
CA LEU A 5 27.10 -59.37 48.55
C LEU A 5 26.57 -58.85 49.94
N HIS A 6 25.30 -58.82 50.04
CA HIS A 6 24.32 -59.12 51.08
C HIS A 6 23.22 -58.01 51.15
N LEU A 7 22.03 -58.33 50.98
CA LEU A 7 21.01 -59.32 51.40
C LEU A 7 20.05 -58.70 52.44
N PHE A 8 18.75 -58.85 52.17
CA PHE A 8 17.60 -58.96 53.08
C PHE A 8 17.11 -57.71 53.86
N LEU A 9 15.90 -57.32 53.75
CA LEU A 9 14.75 -57.92 54.48
C LEU A 9 13.40 -57.37 53.96
N LEU A 10 12.45 -58.28 53.83
CA LEU A 10 11.02 -58.11 53.71
C LEU A 10 10.46 -57.41 54.94
N LEU A 11 9.49 -56.51 54.78
CA LEU A 11 8.36 -56.42 55.70
C LEU A 11 7.08 -55.95 54.97
N VAL A 12 6.07 -56.82 55.10
CA VAL A 12 4.69 -56.68 54.68
C VAL A 12 3.95 -55.82 55.73
N ALA A 13 3.15 -54.83 55.27
CA ALA A 13 1.94 -54.45 55.98
C ALA A 13 1.13 -53.46 55.15
N LEU A 14 0.07 -53.87 54.70
CA LEU A 14 -1.31 -53.57 55.08
C LEU A 14 -1.99 -52.37 54.35
N CYS A 15 -3.02 -52.72 53.65
CA CYS A 15 -4.07 -51.94 52.98
C CYS A 15 -4.51 -50.68 53.72
N SER A 16 -4.62 -49.59 52.98
CA SER A 16 -5.66 -48.58 53.22
C SER A 16 -6.14 -48.04 51.89
N VAL A 17 -7.31 -48.52 51.47
CA VAL A 17 -8.09 -47.99 50.35
C VAL A 17 -8.69 -46.68 50.81
N VAL A 18 -8.16 -45.57 50.35
CA VAL A 18 -8.83 -44.27 50.43
C VAL A 18 -9.40 -43.99 49.03
N ALA A 19 -10.70 -44.17 48.89
CA ALA A 19 -11.46 -43.68 47.77
C ALA A 19 -11.53 -42.16 47.84
N ALA A 20 -10.59 -41.48 47.17
CA ALA A 20 -10.67 -40.05 46.88
C ALA A 20 -11.50 -39.84 45.63
N CYS A 21 -12.75 -39.40 45.81
CA CYS A 21 -13.54 -38.80 44.75
C CYS A 21 -12.75 -37.62 44.18
N GLY A 22 -12.02 -37.89 43.08
CA GLY A 22 -11.39 -36.86 42.33
C GLY A 22 -12.42 -36.04 41.58
N ASN A 23 -12.72 -34.87 42.09
CA ASN A 23 -13.48 -33.84 41.41
C ASN A 23 -12.66 -33.42 40.17
N SER A 24 -13.01 -33.95 39.00
CA SER A 24 -12.42 -33.55 37.73
C SER A 24 -12.86 -32.11 37.45
N SER A 25 -12.12 -31.15 38.03
CA SER A 25 -12.20 -29.77 37.58
C SER A 25 -11.72 -29.74 36.14
N SER A 26 -12.67 -29.76 35.22
CA SER A 26 -12.40 -29.42 33.81
C SER A 26 -11.84 -28.01 33.81
N SER A 27 -10.51 -27.90 33.81
CA SER A 27 -9.85 -26.65 33.49
C SER A 27 -10.22 -26.31 32.01
N SER A 28 -11.26 -25.50 31.85
CA SER A 28 -11.51 -24.81 30.60
C SER A 28 -10.25 -24.01 30.35
N ALA A 29 -9.34 -24.53 29.52
CA ALA A 29 -8.24 -23.78 28.99
C ALA A 29 -8.89 -22.61 28.23
N THR A 30 -8.88 -21.44 28.85
CA THR A 30 -9.18 -20.19 28.17
C THR A 30 -8.07 -20.03 27.15
N SER A 31 -8.34 -20.48 25.91
CA SER A 31 -7.45 -20.22 24.79
C SER A 31 -7.38 -18.70 24.65
N THR A 32 -6.27 -18.13 25.06
CA THR A 32 -5.94 -16.75 24.69
C THR A 32 -6.10 -16.65 23.18
N PRO A 33 -6.92 -15.74 22.66
CA PRO A 33 -7.06 -15.62 21.22
C PRO A 33 -5.68 -15.39 20.61
N SER A 34 -5.29 -16.26 19.70
CA SER A 34 -4.03 -16.14 18.97
C SER A 34 -4.10 -14.84 18.18
N SER A 35 -3.24 -13.88 18.49
CA SER A 35 -3.21 -12.61 17.75
C SER A 35 -2.77 -12.89 16.30
N ILE A 36 -3.59 -12.48 15.34
CA ILE A 36 -3.33 -12.61 13.92
C ILE A 36 -2.54 -11.38 13.48
N LYS A 37 -1.45 -11.60 12.73
CA LYS A 37 -0.68 -10.50 12.14
C LYS A 37 -0.88 -10.50 10.62
N LEU A 38 -1.38 -9.39 10.06
CA LEU A 38 -1.51 -9.18 8.62
C LEU A 38 -0.45 -8.20 8.12
N ASN A 39 0.24 -8.58 7.05
CA ASN A 39 1.17 -7.74 6.32
C ASN A 39 0.49 -7.23 5.04
N ILE A 40 0.19 -5.93 5.01
CA ILE A 40 -0.49 -5.29 3.89
C ILE A 40 0.53 -4.57 3.03
N PHE A 41 0.70 -5.02 1.80
CA PHE A 41 1.57 -4.40 0.80
C PHE A 41 0.72 -3.47 -0.06
N ALA A 42 0.88 -2.16 0.13
CA ALA A 42 0.03 -1.15 -0.48
C ALA A 42 0.84 -0.06 -1.18
N ALA A 43 0.35 0.43 -2.30
CA ALA A 43 0.98 1.52 -3.03
C ALA A 43 1.25 2.74 -2.13
N ALA A 44 2.36 3.45 -2.35
CA ALA A 44 2.79 4.57 -1.52
C ALA A 44 1.75 5.69 -1.40
N SER A 45 0.94 5.92 -2.44
CA SER A 45 -0.18 6.87 -2.44
C SER A 45 -1.33 6.48 -1.48
N LEU A 46 -1.35 5.24 -0.97
CA LEU A 46 -2.33 4.74 0.00
C LEU A 46 -1.87 4.94 1.46
N THR A 47 -0.68 5.48 1.71
CA THR A 47 -0.05 5.52 3.04
C THR A 47 -1.01 6.05 4.11
N GLU A 48 -1.56 7.23 3.94
CA GLU A 48 -2.38 7.88 4.96
C GLU A 48 -3.74 7.19 5.12
N SER A 49 -4.39 6.86 4.00
CA SER A 49 -5.71 6.20 4.02
C SER A 49 -5.63 4.79 4.60
N PHE A 50 -4.64 3.98 4.21
CA PHE A 50 -4.48 2.62 4.73
C PHE A 50 -4.00 2.59 6.17
N THR A 51 -3.22 3.58 6.63
CA THR A 51 -2.91 3.75 8.05
C THR A 51 -4.18 4.00 8.87
N GLN A 52 -5.08 4.86 8.37
CA GLN A 52 -6.36 5.10 9.03
C GLN A 52 -7.29 3.88 8.95
N ILE A 53 -7.35 3.19 7.80
CA ILE A 53 -8.10 1.94 7.63
C ILE A 53 -7.60 0.88 8.60
N ALA A 54 -6.28 0.68 8.71
CA ALA A 54 -5.70 -0.29 9.64
C ALA A 54 -6.10 0.01 11.10
N THR A 55 -6.08 1.28 11.50
CA THR A 55 -6.51 1.71 12.82
C THR A 55 -8.01 1.42 13.05
N ALA A 56 -8.85 1.77 12.09
CA ALA A 56 -10.30 1.56 12.20
C ALA A 56 -10.68 0.06 12.17
N TYR A 57 -9.97 -0.73 11.35
CA TYR A 57 -10.15 -2.17 11.30
C TYR A 57 -9.78 -2.84 12.63
N HIS A 58 -8.64 -2.46 13.23
CA HIS A 58 -8.22 -2.99 14.53
C HIS A 58 -9.23 -2.70 15.65
N GLN A 59 -9.94 -1.55 15.62
CA GLN A 59 -10.99 -1.24 16.61
C GLN A 59 -12.14 -2.26 16.59
N SER A 60 -12.48 -2.79 15.41
CA SER A 60 -13.51 -3.82 15.24
C SER A 60 -12.98 -5.26 15.29
N HIS A 61 -11.67 -5.44 15.12
CA HIS A 61 -10.96 -6.72 15.11
C HIS A 61 -9.72 -6.64 16.01
N PRO A 62 -9.86 -6.56 17.34
CA PRO A 62 -8.76 -6.29 18.26
C PRO A 62 -7.73 -7.43 18.34
N ASP A 63 -8.09 -8.61 17.88
CA ASP A 63 -7.22 -9.78 17.74
C ASP A 63 -6.32 -9.72 16.49
N VAL A 64 -6.58 -8.77 15.56
CA VAL A 64 -5.79 -8.60 14.33
C VAL A 64 -4.87 -7.38 14.45
N THR A 65 -3.57 -7.60 14.23
CA THR A 65 -2.56 -6.54 14.12
C THR A 65 -2.16 -6.37 12.66
N ILE A 66 -2.17 -5.14 12.15
CA ILE A 66 -1.80 -4.83 10.78
C ILE A 66 -0.42 -4.17 10.74
N THR A 67 0.42 -4.67 9.85
CA THR A 67 1.69 -4.03 9.46
C THR A 67 1.60 -3.65 7.99
N ASN A 68 1.74 -2.36 7.69
CA ASN A 68 1.75 -1.87 6.31
C ASN A 68 3.18 -1.79 5.77
N ASN A 69 3.36 -2.21 4.51
CA ASN A 69 4.55 -1.95 3.70
C ASN A 69 4.12 -1.06 2.53
N PHE A 70 4.54 0.22 2.56
CA PHE A 70 4.19 1.19 1.53
C PHE A 70 5.36 1.43 0.58
N ASN A 71 5.15 1.20 -0.72
CA ASN A 71 6.15 1.43 -1.74
C ASN A 71 5.51 1.56 -3.14
N GLY A 72 6.31 1.75 -4.18
CA GLY A 72 5.84 1.64 -5.56
C GLY A 72 5.27 0.25 -5.84
N SER A 73 4.16 0.19 -6.58
CA SER A 73 3.45 -1.07 -6.83
C SER A 73 4.33 -2.12 -7.52
N GLN A 74 5.25 -1.69 -8.38
CA GLN A 74 6.21 -2.56 -9.07
C GLN A 74 7.19 -3.23 -8.10
N LEU A 75 7.64 -2.52 -7.05
CA LEU A 75 8.55 -3.08 -6.03
C LEU A 75 7.80 -4.04 -5.11
N LEU A 76 6.55 -3.70 -4.74
CA LEU A 76 5.72 -4.57 -3.91
C LEU A 76 5.39 -5.87 -4.64
N GLU A 77 5.02 -5.79 -5.92
CA GLU A 77 4.80 -6.98 -6.77
C GLU A 77 6.06 -7.84 -6.83
N GLN A 78 7.22 -7.24 -7.06
CA GLN A 78 8.49 -7.95 -7.10
C GLN A 78 8.84 -8.60 -5.74
N GLN A 79 8.58 -7.93 -4.63
CA GLN A 79 8.77 -8.50 -3.29
C GLN A 79 7.88 -9.74 -3.08
N ILE A 80 6.61 -9.67 -3.49
CA ILE A 80 5.67 -10.80 -3.41
C ILE A 80 6.17 -11.95 -4.30
N ALA A 81 6.60 -11.66 -5.51
CA ALA A 81 7.15 -12.65 -6.44
C ALA A 81 8.41 -13.34 -5.88
N ASN A 82 9.20 -12.62 -5.08
CA ASN A 82 10.38 -13.13 -4.38
C ASN A 82 10.06 -13.80 -3.03
N GLY A 83 8.77 -14.02 -2.71
CA GLY A 83 8.33 -14.75 -1.52
C GLY A 83 8.24 -13.91 -0.24
N ALA A 84 8.16 -12.59 -0.32
CA ALA A 84 7.92 -11.75 0.85
C ALA A 84 6.57 -12.11 1.50
N PRO A 85 6.47 -12.13 2.85
CA PRO A 85 5.29 -12.58 3.57
C PRO A 85 4.18 -11.50 3.55
N ALA A 86 3.57 -11.28 2.39
CA ALA A 86 2.43 -10.40 2.22
C ALA A 86 1.12 -11.19 2.35
N ASP A 87 0.12 -10.59 2.97
CA ASP A 87 -1.24 -11.15 3.08
C ASP A 87 -2.19 -10.48 2.09
N VAL A 88 -2.03 -9.18 1.86
CA VAL A 88 -2.83 -8.40 0.91
C VAL A 88 -1.92 -7.55 0.03
N PHE A 89 -2.25 -7.44 -1.24
CA PHE A 89 -1.62 -6.54 -2.20
C PHE A 89 -2.64 -5.52 -2.72
N ALA A 90 -2.35 -4.22 -2.56
CA ALA A 90 -3.14 -3.10 -3.07
C ALA A 90 -2.26 -2.25 -4.00
N SER A 91 -2.51 -2.31 -5.30
CA SER A 91 -1.72 -1.65 -6.34
C SER A 91 -2.33 -0.30 -6.75
N ALA A 92 -1.51 0.64 -7.22
CA ALA A 92 -1.96 1.89 -7.83
C ALA A 92 -2.25 1.77 -9.33
N ASP A 93 -2.11 0.59 -9.92
CA ASP A 93 -2.47 0.30 -11.30
C ASP A 93 -2.91 -1.15 -11.51
N MET A 94 -3.59 -1.36 -12.63
CA MET A 94 -3.99 -2.70 -13.07
C MET A 94 -2.81 -3.52 -13.58
N ALA A 95 -1.76 -2.89 -14.14
CA ALA A 95 -0.66 -3.59 -14.78
C ALA A 95 0.14 -4.44 -13.79
N ASN A 96 0.54 -3.87 -12.65
CA ASN A 96 1.26 -4.60 -11.60
C ASN A 96 0.37 -5.67 -10.94
N MET A 97 -0.93 -5.40 -10.76
CA MET A 97 -1.86 -6.42 -10.27
C MET A 97 -2.02 -7.58 -11.26
N MET A 98 -2.16 -7.29 -12.53
CA MET A 98 -2.24 -8.33 -13.58
C MET A 98 -0.96 -9.15 -13.66
N LYS A 99 0.21 -8.52 -13.49
CA LYS A 99 1.49 -9.22 -13.42
C LYS A 99 1.52 -10.22 -12.25
N ALA A 100 1.11 -9.78 -11.04
CA ALA A 100 0.97 -10.67 -9.90
C ALA A 100 -0.06 -11.79 -10.11
N SER A 101 -1.20 -11.48 -10.75
CA SER A 101 -2.25 -12.44 -11.05
C SER A 101 -1.80 -13.49 -12.07
N ASN A 102 -1.14 -13.06 -13.17
CA ASN A 102 -0.62 -13.96 -14.21
C ASN A 102 0.49 -14.88 -13.67
N ALA A 103 1.26 -14.41 -12.69
CA ALA A 103 2.25 -15.22 -11.97
C ALA A 103 1.60 -16.14 -10.90
N GLY A 104 0.28 -16.09 -10.75
CA GLY A 104 -0.44 -16.93 -9.78
C GLY A 104 -0.24 -16.53 -8.31
N LEU A 105 0.25 -15.31 -8.04
CA LEU A 105 0.63 -14.85 -6.69
C LEU A 105 -0.56 -14.34 -5.87
N VAL A 106 -1.62 -13.85 -6.51
CA VAL A 106 -2.79 -13.27 -5.85
C VAL A 106 -4.08 -13.97 -6.25
N GLY A 107 -5.12 -13.84 -5.43
CA GLY A 107 -6.48 -14.26 -5.71
C GLY A 107 -7.20 -13.25 -6.62
N ASP A 108 -8.54 -13.30 -6.59
CA ASP A 108 -9.38 -12.41 -7.39
C ASP A 108 -9.19 -10.96 -6.97
N ALA A 109 -8.73 -10.14 -7.89
CA ALA A 109 -8.51 -8.72 -7.66
C ALA A 109 -9.80 -7.92 -7.90
N LYS A 110 -10.08 -6.95 -7.02
CA LYS A 110 -11.20 -6.02 -7.15
C LYS A 110 -10.69 -4.59 -7.18
N VAL A 111 -11.15 -3.79 -8.15
CA VAL A 111 -10.92 -2.34 -8.11
C VAL A 111 -11.73 -1.77 -6.96
N PHE A 112 -11.05 -1.11 -6.00
CA PHE A 112 -11.69 -0.58 -4.80
C PHE A 112 -11.79 0.95 -4.80
N VAL A 113 -10.94 1.63 -5.58
CA VAL A 113 -10.91 3.09 -5.66
C VAL A 113 -10.22 3.53 -6.94
N LYS A 114 -10.41 4.81 -7.32
CA LYS A 114 -9.74 5.45 -8.46
C LYS A 114 -8.98 6.69 -7.98
N ASN A 115 -8.05 7.17 -8.80
CA ASN A 115 -7.26 8.37 -8.52
C ASN A 115 -7.00 9.16 -9.80
N ARG A 116 -6.56 10.41 -9.66
CA ARG A 116 -6.20 11.29 -10.78
C ARG A 116 -4.83 11.92 -10.55
N LEU A 117 -4.12 12.17 -11.64
CA LEU A 117 -2.85 12.89 -11.59
C LEU A 117 -3.06 14.39 -11.43
N VAL A 118 -2.08 15.01 -10.79
CA VAL A 118 -1.88 16.45 -10.72
C VAL A 118 -0.39 16.75 -10.89
N VAL A 119 -0.08 18.00 -11.23
CA VAL A 119 1.27 18.53 -11.11
C VAL A 119 1.36 19.34 -9.82
N ILE A 120 2.41 19.15 -9.05
CA ILE A 120 2.71 19.94 -7.87
C ILE A 120 3.94 20.80 -8.11
N ILE A 121 3.92 22.01 -7.57
CA ILE A 121 5.04 22.93 -7.55
C ILE A 121 5.25 23.46 -6.11
N PRO A 122 6.46 23.84 -5.68
CA PRO A 122 6.65 24.45 -4.37
C PRO A 122 5.96 25.82 -4.32
N VAL A 123 5.42 26.20 -3.16
CA VAL A 123 4.72 27.49 -2.98
C VAL A 123 5.56 28.69 -3.42
N GLY A 124 6.90 28.64 -3.22
CA GLY A 124 7.82 29.69 -3.67
C GLY A 124 7.97 29.79 -5.19
N ASN A 125 7.51 28.79 -5.93
CA ASN A 125 7.53 28.71 -7.40
C ASN A 125 8.83 29.22 -8.06
N PRO A 126 10.00 28.68 -7.71
CA PRO A 126 11.29 29.14 -8.25
C PRO A 126 11.37 28.96 -9.76
N GLY A 127 10.68 27.94 -10.30
CA GLY A 127 10.56 27.68 -11.73
C GLY A 127 9.65 28.66 -12.47
N GLN A 128 8.95 29.58 -11.79
CA GLN A 128 7.98 30.52 -12.39
C GLN A 128 6.94 29.81 -13.29
N ILE A 129 6.41 28.70 -12.81
CA ILE A 129 5.43 27.86 -13.51
C ILE A 129 4.03 28.41 -13.19
N MET A 130 3.36 29.02 -14.15
CA MET A 130 2.03 29.60 -13.99
C MET A 130 0.95 28.71 -14.61
N SER A 131 1.32 27.81 -15.52
CA SER A 131 0.45 26.91 -16.22
C SER A 131 1.17 25.60 -16.58
N LEU A 132 0.42 24.58 -16.99
CA LEU A 132 1.01 23.33 -17.47
C LEU A 132 1.91 23.53 -18.72
N LYS A 133 1.65 24.56 -19.54
CA LYS A 133 2.49 24.87 -20.71
C LYS A 133 3.93 25.24 -20.32
N ASP A 134 4.11 25.84 -19.16
CA ASP A 134 5.42 26.25 -18.68
C ASP A 134 6.34 25.07 -18.35
N LEU A 135 5.79 23.86 -18.15
CA LEU A 135 6.56 22.64 -17.94
C LEU A 135 7.46 22.29 -19.13
N ALA A 136 7.08 22.69 -20.35
CA ALA A 136 7.86 22.47 -21.56
C ALA A 136 8.98 23.51 -21.77
N ARG A 137 9.07 24.54 -20.94
CA ARG A 137 10.10 25.57 -21.02
C ARG A 137 11.46 24.98 -20.64
N LYS A 138 12.45 25.20 -21.49
CA LYS A 138 13.82 24.71 -21.27
C LYS A 138 14.38 25.19 -19.92
N GLY A 139 14.93 24.27 -19.14
CA GLY A 139 15.59 24.54 -17.86
C GLY A 139 14.67 24.41 -16.65
N VAL A 140 13.37 24.17 -16.80
CA VAL A 140 12.49 23.74 -15.72
C VAL A 140 12.95 22.36 -15.27
N LYS A 141 13.09 22.16 -13.96
CA LYS A 141 13.48 20.87 -13.37
C LYS A 141 12.22 20.11 -12.97
N ILE A 142 12.02 18.97 -13.59
CA ILE A 142 10.84 18.12 -13.33
C ILE A 142 11.28 16.82 -12.70
N ASP A 143 10.48 16.36 -11.72
CA ASP A 143 10.57 15.03 -11.15
C ASP A 143 9.29 14.25 -11.41
N LEU A 144 9.41 12.98 -11.67
CA LEU A 144 8.30 12.04 -11.81
C LEU A 144 8.81 10.62 -11.52
N GLU A 145 7.90 9.71 -11.30
CA GLU A 145 8.28 8.29 -11.16
C GLU A 145 8.85 7.72 -12.47
N ALA A 146 9.65 6.66 -12.36
CA ALA A 146 10.11 5.88 -13.51
C ALA A 146 8.90 5.30 -14.30
N ASP A 147 9.09 4.99 -15.57
CA ASP A 147 7.99 4.49 -16.45
C ASP A 147 7.41 3.14 -16.01
N THR A 148 8.16 2.36 -15.26
CA THR A 148 7.70 1.09 -14.68
C THR A 148 6.83 1.27 -13.43
N VAL A 149 6.75 2.50 -12.91
CA VAL A 149 6.01 2.85 -11.70
C VAL A 149 4.67 3.48 -12.09
N PRO A 150 3.57 3.20 -11.38
CA PRO A 150 2.23 3.58 -11.83
C PRO A 150 2.05 5.05 -12.21
N ALA A 151 2.38 6.00 -11.32
CA ALA A 151 2.20 7.42 -11.63
C ALA A 151 3.18 7.91 -12.71
N GLY A 152 4.36 7.32 -12.81
CA GLY A 152 5.31 7.60 -13.88
C GLY A 152 4.79 7.21 -15.26
N HIS A 153 4.18 6.02 -15.37
CA HIS A 153 3.53 5.55 -16.58
C HIS A 153 2.34 6.44 -16.96
N TYR A 154 1.46 6.70 -16.03
CA TYR A 154 0.29 7.55 -16.25
C TYR A 154 0.65 9.01 -16.58
N SER A 155 1.73 9.55 -16.00
CA SER A 155 2.23 10.89 -16.31
C SER A 155 2.68 11.00 -17.76
N ARG A 156 3.41 9.99 -18.27
CA ARG A 156 3.82 9.94 -19.66
C ARG A 156 2.63 9.81 -20.60
N GLN A 157 1.64 9.00 -20.23
CA GLN A 157 0.40 8.89 -21.01
C GLN A 157 -0.39 10.21 -21.02
N ALA A 158 -0.50 10.91 -19.88
CA ALA A 158 -1.14 12.22 -19.82
C ALA A 158 -0.41 13.25 -20.70
N LEU A 159 0.92 13.28 -20.65
CA LEU A 159 1.75 14.14 -21.51
C LEU A 159 1.55 13.81 -23.00
N MET A 160 1.42 12.53 -23.36
CA MET A 160 1.10 12.11 -24.73
C MET A 160 -0.29 12.60 -25.15
N ASN A 161 -1.30 12.45 -24.29
CA ASN A 161 -2.66 12.95 -24.54
C ASN A 161 -2.66 14.47 -24.75
N MET A 162 -1.93 15.22 -23.93
CA MET A 162 -1.77 16.68 -24.08
C MET A 162 -1.09 17.04 -25.40
N SER A 163 -0.10 16.28 -25.84
CA SER A 163 0.60 16.51 -27.11
C SER A 163 -0.28 16.33 -28.35
N GLN A 164 -1.41 15.62 -28.22
CA GLN A 164 -2.39 15.47 -29.32
C GLN A 164 -3.33 16.69 -29.44
N SER A 165 -3.33 17.58 -28.42
CA SER A 165 -4.15 18.77 -28.44
C SER A 165 -3.43 19.94 -29.12
N PRO A 166 -4.13 20.71 -29.97
CA PRO A 166 -3.60 21.96 -30.53
C PRO A 166 -3.18 22.97 -29.46
N ASP A 167 -3.78 22.93 -28.28
CA ASP A 167 -3.49 23.85 -27.18
C ASP A 167 -2.07 23.69 -26.62
N TYR A 168 -1.50 22.50 -26.71
CA TYR A 168 -0.15 22.17 -26.22
C TYR A 168 0.86 21.97 -27.37
N GLY A 169 0.41 21.41 -28.49
CA GLY A 169 1.23 21.10 -29.66
C GLY A 169 1.99 19.77 -29.54
N ALA A 170 2.31 19.20 -30.71
CA ALA A 170 2.83 17.83 -30.84
C ALA A 170 4.12 17.53 -30.07
N ASN A 171 4.94 18.53 -29.79
CA ASN A 171 6.22 18.37 -29.09
C ASN A 171 6.10 18.60 -27.57
N PHE A 172 4.91 18.90 -27.03
CA PHE A 172 4.76 19.27 -25.64
C PHE A 172 5.29 18.19 -24.69
N GLY A 173 4.80 16.97 -24.81
CA GLY A 173 5.21 15.86 -23.95
C GLY A 173 6.71 15.57 -24.01
N SER A 174 7.29 15.55 -25.20
CA SER A 174 8.73 15.33 -25.37
C SER A 174 9.56 16.48 -24.75
N SER A 175 9.10 17.73 -24.85
CA SER A 175 9.76 18.87 -24.23
C SER A 175 9.70 18.82 -22.70
N VAL A 176 8.54 18.40 -22.12
CA VAL A 176 8.41 18.18 -20.68
C VAL A 176 9.31 17.05 -20.21
N LEU A 177 9.33 15.92 -20.94
CA LEU A 177 10.19 14.78 -20.59
C LEU A 177 11.69 15.10 -20.70
N ALA A 178 12.09 16.00 -21.61
CA ALA A 178 13.46 16.48 -21.70
C ALA A 178 13.90 17.33 -20.49
N ASN A 179 12.97 17.83 -19.71
CA ASN A 179 13.20 18.58 -18.48
C ASN A 179 13.23 17.70 -17.22
N VAL A 180 13.03 16.38 -17.37
CA VAL A 180 13.07 15.44 -16.24
C VAL A 180 14.51 15.27 -15.78
N VAL A 181 14.76 15.64 -14.52
CA VAL A 181 16.09 15.58 -13.89
C VAL A 181 16.23 14.40 -12.92
N SER A 182 15.09 13.82 -12.50
CA SER A 182 15.06 12.64 -11.64
C SER A 182 13.84 11.77 -11.91
N GLN A 183 13.95 10.48 -11.61
CA GLN A 183 12.87 9.52 -11.74
C GLN A 183 12.83 8.66 -10.46
N GLU A 184 11.68 8.64 -9.81
CA GLU A 184 11.52 8.06 -8.49
C GLU A 184 10.85 6.67 -8.53
N GLU A 185 11.02 5.93 -7.46
CA GLU A 185 10.43 4.60 -7.28
C GLU A 185 9.03 4.63 -6.66
N ASN A 186 8.61 5.81 -6.15
CA ASN A 186 7.28 6.04 -5.59
C ASN A 186 6.96 7.53 -5.47
N VAL A 187 5.65 7.88 -5.41
CA VAL A 187 5.16 9.28 -5.38
C VAL A 187 5.60 10.08 -4.15
N LYS A 188 5.85 9.43 -3.02
CA LYS A 188 6.27 10.15 -1.79
C LYS A 188 7.67 10.76 -1.96
N ALA A 189 8.55 10.10 -2.72
CA ALA A 189 9.86 10.65 -3.07
C ALA A 189 9.72 11.89 -3.97
N VAL A 190 8.82 11.86 -4.96
CA VAL A 190 8.52 13.03 -5.81
C VAL A 190 8.00 14.20 -4.95
N VAL A 191 7.00 13.96 -4.09
CA VAL A 191 6.46 14.99 -3.18
C VAL A 191 7.57 15.61 -2.34
N GLN A 192 8.45 14.78 -1.79
CA GLN A 192 9.54 15.25 -0.93
C GLN A 192 10.50 16.18 -1.67
N LYS A 193 10.92 15.84 -2.88
CA LYS A 193 11.84 16.67 -3.68
C LYS A 193 11.23 18.01 -4.06
N VAL A 194 9.94 18.01 -4.44
CA VAL A 194 9.22 19.27 -4.71
C VAL A 194 9.13 20.12 -3.46
N GLN A 195 8.78 19.53 -2.29
CA GLN A 195 8.71 20.26 -1.02
C GLN A 195 10.05 20.91 -0.60
N LEU A 196 11.17 20.23 -0.87
CA LEU A 196 12.50 20.69 -0.56
C LEU A 196 13.02 21.73 -1.57
N GLY A 197 12.30 21.95 -2.68
CA GLY A 197 12.71 22.85 -3.76
C GLY A 197 13.92 22.33 -4.57
N GLU A 198 14.16 21.01 -4.53
CA GLU A 198 15.21 20.37 -5.34
C GLU A 198 14.83 20.36 -6.82
N VAL A 199 13.53 20.38 -7.10
CA VAL A 199 12.92 20.44 -8.43
C VAL A 199 11.82 21.50 -8.47
N ASP A 200 11.48 21.97 -9.67
CA ASP A 200 10.50 23.03 -9.88
C ASP A 200 9.06 22.47 -9.96
N ALA A 201 8.90 21.23 -10.39
CA ALA A 201 7.60 20.57 -10.51
C ALA A 201 7.72 19.06 -10.35
N GLY A 202 6.62 18.42 -9.95
CA GLY A 202 6.52 16.96 -9.90
C GLY A 202 5.12 16.48 -10.29
N PHE A 203 5.05 15.29 -10.91
CA PHE A 203 3.80 14.61 -11.22
C PHE A 203 3.48 13.60 -10.13
N VAL A 204 2.31 13.73 -9.51
CA VAL A 204 1.84 12.87 -8.41
C VAL A 204 0.34 12.66 -8.51
N TYR A 205 -0.23 11.85 -7.64
CA TYR A 205 -1.68 11.77 -7.51
C TYR A 205 -2.25 12.91 -6.64
N ARG A 206 -3.51 13.25 -6.87
CA ARG A 206 -4.22 14.25 -6.03
C ARG A 206 -4.17 13.89 -4.55
N THR A 207 -4.25 12.62 -4.22
CA THR A 207 -4.21 12.09 -2.85
C THR A 207 -2.87 12.27 -2.14
N ASP A 208 -1.78 12.50 -2.87
CA ASP A 208 -0.45 12.71 -2.29
C ASP A 208 -0.28 14.11 -1.71
N VAL A 209 -1.14 15.07 -2.09
CA VAL A 209 -1.19 16.40 -1.50
C VAL A 209 -2.04 16.37 -0.23
N THR A 210 -1.50 15.71 0.78
CA THR A 210 -2.14 15.56 2.09
C THR A 210 -2.13 16.86 2.89
N ALA A 211 -2.92 16.95 3.96
CA ALA A 211 -2.95 18.12 4.85
C ALA A 211 -1.54 18.46 5.40
N ALA A 212 -0.68 17.47 5.60
CA ALA A 212 0.67 17.67 6.13
C ALA A 212 1.60 18.41 5.15
N VAL A 213 1.32 18.34 3.85
CA VAL A 213 2.18 18.89 2.80
C VAL A 213 1.52 20.04 2.02
N ALA A 214 0.20 20.16 2.08
CA ALA A 214 -0.57 21.11 1.28
C ALA A 214 -0.12 22.57 1.43
N SER A 215 0.32 22.99 2.62
CA SER A 215 0.82 24.35 2.85
C SER A 215 2.13 24.68 2.14
N LYS A 216 2.84 23.69 1.65
CA LYS A 216 4.14 23.84 0.97
C LYS A 216 4.06 23.68 -0.54
N LEU A 217 2.91 23.28 -1.05
CA LEU A 217 2.72 22.91 -2.44
C LEU A 217 1.57 23.72 -3.07
N THR A 218 1.71 24.06 -4.33
CA THR A 218 0.63 24.53 -5.20
C THR A 218 0.31 23.42 -6.20
N ILE A 219 -0.98 23.23 -6.47
CA ILE A 219 -1.46 22.19 -7.40
C ILE A 219 -1.82 22.84 -8.73
N LEU A 220 -1.37 22.23 -9.80
CA LEU A 220 -1.83 22.48 -11.15
C LEU A 220 -2.61 21.25 -11.61
N ASP A 221 -3.91 21.39 -11.77
CA ASP A 221 -4.77 20.32 -12.22
C ASP A 221 -4.51 20.00 -13.71
N ILE A 222 -4.40 18.71 -14.03
CA ILE A 222 -4.39 18.22 -15.41
C ILE A 222 -5.84 18.12 -15.85
N PRO A 223 -6.26 18.81 -16.94
CA PRO A 223 -7.65 18.77 -17.42
C PRO A 223 -8.11 17.35 -17.73
N ASP A 224 -9.36 17.04 -17.41
CA ASP A 224 -9.93 15.69 -17.52
C ASP A 224 -9.73 15.02 -18.90
N PRO A 225 -9.84 15.72 -20.04
CA PRO A 225 -9.60 15.09 -21.34
C PRO A 225 -8.18 14.53 -21.54
N PHE A 226 -7.20 15.00 -20.76
CA PHE A 226 -5.80 14.61 -20.86
C PHE A 226 -5.35 13.74 -19.69
N ASN A 227 -6.09 13.79 -18.58
CA ASN A 227 -5.73 13.03 -17.38
C ASN A 227 -5.93 11.52 -17.60
N VAL A 228 -5.23 10.72 -16.81
CA VAL A 228 -5.43 9.28 -16.73
C VAL A 228 -6.03 8.98 -15.38
N ILE A 229 -7.20 8.36 -15.39
CA ILE A 229 -7.85 7.91 -14.15
C ILE A 229 -7.28 6.56 -13.77
N ALA A 230 -6.42 6.56 -12.77
CA ALA A 230 -5.80 5.37 -12.22
C ALA A 230 -6.84 4.50 -11.49
N GLN A 231 -6.86 3.20 -11.77
CA GLN A 231 -7.69 2.22 -11.08
C GLN A 231 -6.82 1.45 -10.08
N TYR A 232 -7.25 1.39 -8.85
CA TYR A 232 -6.54 0.73 -7.75
C TYR A 232 -7.19 -0.61 -7.44
N PRO A 233 -6.57 -1.73 -7.83
CA PRO A 233 -7.02 -3.06 -7.45
C PRO A 233 -6.42 -3.50 -6.11
N ILE A 234 -7.17 -4.36 -5.40
CA ILE A 234 -6.76 -5.03 -4.16
C ILE A 234 -7.05 -6.52 -4.27
N ALA A 235 -6.16 -7.36 -3.74
CA ALA A 235 -6.32 -8.81 -3.71
C ALA A 235 -5.63 -9.43 -2.49
N VAL A 236 -6.12 -10.60 -2.07
CA VAL A 236 -5.43 -11.47 -1.11
C VAL A 236 -4.26 -12.16 -1.81
N VAL A 237 -3.11 -12.22 -1.16
CA VAL A 237 -1.94 -12.96 -1.64
C VAL A 237 -2.15 -14.46 -1.38
N LYS A 238 -1.97 -15.31 -2.41
CA LYS A 238 -2.27 -16.76 -2.30
C LYS A 238 -1.40 -17.51 -1.30
N SER A 239 -0.19 -17.03 -1.05
CA SER A 239 0.73 -17.61 -0.06
C SER A 239 0.45 -17.17 1.37
N SER A 240 -0.57 -16.33 1.61
CA SER A 240 -0.94 -15.88 2.95
C SER A 240 -1.31 -17.06 3.84
N ALA A 241 -0.66 -17.15 5.00
CA ALA A 241 -1.05 -18.09 6.04
C ALA A 241 -2.36 -17.67 6.77
N ASN A 242 -2.79 -16.42 6.57
CA ASN A 242 -3.95 -15.80 7.21
C ASN A 242 -5.06 -15.45 6.21
N ALA A 243 -5.25 -16.24 5.17
CA ALA A 243 -6.12 -15.89 4.01
C ALA A 243 -7.53 -15.44 4.40
N ALA A 244 -8.16 -16.06 5.42
CA ALA A 244 -9.48 -15.66 5.89
C ALA A 244 -9.49 -14.26 6.52
N ALA A 245 -8.50 -13.93 7.35
CA ALA A 245 -8.35 -12.61 7.95
C ALA A 245 -7.97 -11.55 6.91
N ALA A 246 -7.11 -11.92 5.94
CA ALA A 246 -6.76 -11.07 4.81
C ALA A 246 -7.99 -10.74 3.95
N GLN A 247 -8.87 -11.73 3.70
CA GLN A 247 -10.13 -11.50 2.99
C GLN A 247 -11.06 -10.58 3.78
N SER A 248 -11.17 -10.77 5.09
CA SER A 248 -11.97 -9.88 5.96
C SER A 248 -11.46 -8.44 5.90
N PHE A 249 -10.14 -8.23 5.87
CA PHE A 249 -9.56 -6.90 5.68
C PHE A 249 -9.90 -6.31 4.30
N VAL A 250 -9.78 -7.10 3.23
CA VAL A 250 -10.18 -6.68 1.87
C VAL A 250 -11.66 -6.29 1.83
N ASP A 251 -12.54 -7.09 2.45
CA ASP A 251 -13.97 -6.80 2.52
C ASP A 251 -14.26 -5.52 3.32
N TYR A 252 -13.49 -5.25 4.37
CA TYR A 252 -13.58 -3.99 5.10
C TYR A 252 -13.16 -2.78 4.24
N VAL A 253 -12.08 -2.89 3.46
CA VAL A 253 -11.65 -1.84 2.53
C VAL A 253 -12.75 -1.51 1.51
N LEU A 254 -13.46 -2.55 1.03
CA LEU A 254 -14.55 -2.46 0.06
C LEU A 254 -15.90 -2.03 0.68
N SER A 255 -15.99 -1.93 2.01
CA SER A 255 -17.21 -1.54 2.70
C SER A 255 -17.41 -0.02 2.70
N MET A 256 -18.63 0.44 3.02
CA MET A 256 -18.93 1.87 3.21
C MET A 256 -17.97 2.56 4.20
N ALA A 257 -17.49 1.85 5.23
CA ALA A 257 -16.54 2.37 6.20
C ALA A 257 -15.17 2.61 5.55
N GLY A 258 -14.66 1.66 4.78
CA GLY A 258 -13.42 1.77 4.02
C GLY A 258 -13.50 2.86 2.95
N GLU A 259 -14.57 2.85 2.15
CA GLU A 259 -14.83 3.88 1.12
C GLU A 259 -14.91 5.28 1.73
N GLY A 260 -15.59 5.43 2.89
CA GLY A 260 -15.70 6.70 3.59
C GLY A 260 -14.35 7.23 4.10
N ILE A 261 -13.41 6.34 4.47
CA ILE A 261 -12.04 6.74 4.80
C ILE A 261 -11.31 7.17 3.53
N LEU A 262 -11.35 6.38 2.45
CA LEU A 262 -10.69 6.70 1.18
C LEU A 262 -11.15 8.05 0.60
N ALA A 263 -12.45 8.35 0.68
CA ALA A 263 -13.01 9.61 0.22
C ALA A 263 -12.43 10.84 0.95
N LYS A 264 -12.13 10.73 2.26
CA LYS A 264 -11.48 11.80 3.04
C LYS A 264 -10.09 12.16 2.52
N TYR A 265 -9.44 11.23 1.84
CA TYR A 265 -8.13 11.42 1.22
C TYR A 265 -8.22 11.72 -0.28
N HIS A 266 -9.37 12.18 -0.76
CA HIS A 266 -9.61 12.58 -2.15
C HIS A 266 -9.53 11.45 -3.20
N PHE A 267 -9.63 10.20 -2.78
CA PHE A 267 -9.84 9.11 -3.71
C PHE A 267 -11.23 9.20 -4.36
N ILE A 268 -11.32 8.73 -5.59
CA ILE A 268 -12.57 8.72 -6.39
C ILE A 268 -13.23 7.36 -6.21
N ALA A 269 -14.50 7.33 -5.82
CA ALA A 269 -15.27 6.10 -5.70
C ALA A 269 -15.34 5.33 -7.04
N VAL A 270 -15.44 4.00 -6.96
CA VAL A 270 -15.59 3.16 -8.16
C VAL A 270 -16.95 3.35 -8.78
N ASN A 271 -17.99 3.37 -7.95
CA ASN A 271 -19.38 3.64 -8.33
C ASN A 271 -19.80 4.94 -7.63
N PRO A 272 -19.94 6.05 -8.36
CA PRO A 272 -20.37 7.33 -7.79
C PRO A 272 -21.85 7.34 -7.41
#